data_ee7b558d061e292600a80c36559bd6c8
#
_entry.id   ee7b558d061e292600a80c36559bd6c8
#
_cell.length_a   1.000
_cell.length_b   1.000
_cell.length_c   1.000
_cell.angle_alpha   90.00
_cell.angle_beta   90.00
_cell.angle_gamma   90.00
#
_symmetry.space_group_name_H-M   'P 1'
#
loop_
_entity.id
_entity.type
_entity.pdbx_description
1 polymer ?
#
loop_
_entity_poly.entity_id
_entity_poly.type
_entity_poly.pdbx_seq_one_letter_code
_entity_poly.pdbx_strand_id
1 'polypeptide(L)'
;MKLLNNFKPYFVLVFLLILSSCSSLGSLKFWGDDDEDEEIPAELYSISENRFVERVWSVSNGNDITYGRLIPVIYEGKVFYINSSGYISSVDLDSGKLLWSKDTQDLVSSGLDVSFKTISYGTLDGSIVALDSMNGDEIWRSLTSSESLSPPVNSGSHIIIQTVDGRISGYNLKSGKRDWFHQTVLPTLTLRGTSRPFIDQGFVFTGFASGKVAMFYPDSGAIRLELPIALNEGKSELERIIDIDGKSVIVNDLLIAATYQGNISAINLRDGRPVWQEDISTVKDLTSNGNRVVSVDSKDVIKAFGTATGAILWEQDDLKLRKLTSPASISNLIALGDFEGYIHLLNAQSGAFEGREKVSRDAISEIESVGNHLLISDTSGRVQKLSIK
;
A
#
# COMPACT_ATOMS: atom_id res chain seq x y z
N MET A 1 52.76 -54.88 -6.01
CA MET A 1 52.70 -56.34 -5.78
C MET A 1 51.48 -56.62 -4.93
N LYS A 2 50.45 -57.28 -5.59
CA LYS A 2 49.35 -58.06 -5.01
C LYS A 2 48.61 -57.52 -3.77
N LEU A 3 47.33 -57.09 -3.99
CA LEU A 3 46.14 -57.89 -3.68
C LEU A 3 44.88 -57.21 -4.19
N LEU A 4 44.50 -57.56 -5.42
CA LEU A 4 43.14 -57.55 -5.93
C LEU A 4 42.63 -58.96 -5.74
N ASN A 5 41.48 -59.13 -5.21
CA ASN A 5 40.43 -60.13 -5.42
C ASN A 5 39.73 -60.46 -4.11
N ASN A 6 38.50 -60.08 -4.05
CA ASN A 6 37.35 -60.91 -3.66
C ASN A 6 36.16 -60.05 -3.29
N PHE A 7 35.51 -59.47 -4.31
CA PHE A 7 34.10 -59.10 -4.18
C PHE A 7 33.27 -60.22 -4.80
N LYS A 8 32.62 -60.99 -3.94
CA LYS A 8 31.76 -62.11 -4.32
C LYS A 8 30.45 -61.59 -4.95
N PRO A 9 29.92 -62.30 -5.96
CA PRO A 9 28.72 -61.88 -6.78
C PRO A 9 27.40 -61.94 -6.02
N TYR A 10 27.39 -62.18 -4.73
CA TYR A 10 26.14 -62.27 -3.93
C TYR A 10 25.52 -60.88 -3.60
N PHE A 11 26.27 -59.81 -3.71
CA PHE A 11 25.73 -58.47 -3.40
C PHE A 11 24.88 -57.89 -4.57
N VAL A 12 25.09 -58.32 -5.77
CA VAL A 12 24.30 -57.88 -6.94
C VAL A 12 22.93 -58.59 -7.03
N LEU A 13 22.83 -59.82 -6.50
CA LEU A 13 21.59 -60.58 -6.50
C LEU A 13 20.57 -60.10 -5.45
N VAL A 14 21.04 -59.52 -4.32
CA VAL A 14 20.20 -58.97 -3.26
C VAL A 14 19.63 -57.60 -3.69
N PHE A 15 20.33 -56.84 -4.53
CA PHE A 15 19.85 -55.52 -5.03
C PHE A 15 18.83 -55.68 -6.17
N LEU A 16 18.82 -56.78 -6.90
CA LEU A 16 17.86 -57.07 -7.97
C LEU A 16 16.54 -57.66 -7.45
N LEU A 17 16.51 -58.19 -6.22
CA LEU A 17 15.28 -58.69 -5.59
C LEU A 17 14.44 -57.62 -4.88
N ILE A 18 14.99 -56.40 -4.71
CA ILE A 18 14.26 -55.29 -4.13
C ILE A 18 13.46 -54.47 -5.15
N LEU A 19 13.73 -54.66 -6.45
CA LEU A 19 13.05 -53.94 -7.55
C LEU A 19 11.81 -54.63 -8.13
N SER A 20 11.45 -55.83 -7.64
CA SER A 20 10.27 -56.58 -8.17
C SER A 20 9.08 -56.67 -7.20
N SER A 21 9.06 -55.85 -6.12
CA SER A 21 7.95 -55.79 -5.17
C SER A 21 7.20 -54.47 -5.22
N CYS A 22 6.88 -53.99 -6.40
CA CYS A 22 5.99 -52.83 -6.59
C CYS A 22 4.68 -53.27 -7.27
N SER A 23 3.84 -54.01 -6.58
CA SER A 23 2.42 -54.10 -6.93
C SER A 23 1.61 -54.83 -5.85
N SER A 24 1.56 -54.30 -4.63
CA SER A 24 0.45 -54.47 -3.70
C SER A 24 0.83 -53.93 -2.31
N LEU A 25 0.97 -52.60 -2.19
CA LEU A 25 0.82 -51.93 -0.92
C LEU A 25 -0.25 -50.86 -1.12
N GLY A 26 -1.48 -51.37 -1.09
CA GLY A 26 -2.62 -50.50 -0.86
C GLY A 26 -2.47 -49.83 0.49
N SER A 27 -2.63 -48.52 0.50
CA SER A 27 -3.00 -47.63 1.63
C SER A 27 -2.30 -47.89 2.97
N LEU A 28 -1.06 -47.46 3.11
CA LEU A 28 -0.60 -46.91 4.35
C LEU A 28 -0.55 -45.39 4.20
N LYS A 29 -1.69 -44.72 4.45
CA LYS A 29 -1.78 -43.30 4.76
C LYS A 29 -1.05 -43.09 6.08
N PHE A 30 0.21 -42.65 6.01
CA PHE A 30 1.04 -42.36 7.17
C PHE A 30 1.55 -40.91 7.21
N TRP A 31 0.89 -40.04 6.44
CA TRP A 31 1.00 -38.61 6.63
C TRP A 31 -0.40 -38.08 6.57
N GLY A 32 -0.81 -37.33 7.56
CA GLY A 32 -2.05 -36.61 7.51
C GLY A 32 -2.01 -35.74 6.25
N ASP A 33 -3.00 -35.89 5.40
CA ASP A 33 -3.38 -34.84 4.47
C ASP A 33 -3.86 -33.67 5.35
N ASP A 34 -2.92 -32.86 5.84
CA ASP A 34 -3.17 -31.45 5.93
C ASP A 34 -3.22 -31.00 4.47
N ASP A 35 -4.38 -31.22 3.82
CA ASP A 35 -4.77 -30.43 2.68
C ASP A 35 -4.78 -28.98 3.22
N GLU A 36 -3.62 -28.30 3.24
CA GLU A 36 -3.59 -26.86 3.12
C GLU A 36 -4.31 -26.62 1.79
N ASP A 37 -5.61 -26.36 1.85
CA ASP A 37 -6.39 -25.87 0.71
C ASP A 37 -5.57 -24.68 0.17
N GLU A 38 -4.92 -24.85 -0.99
CA GLU A 38 -4.25 -23.73 -1.65
C GLU A 38 -5.31 -22.64 -1.79
N GLU A 39 -5.16 -21.54 -1.03
CA GLU A 39 -6.07 -20.41 -1.10
C GLU A 39 -5.95 -19.82 -2.52
N ILE A 40 -6.89 -20.17 -3.40
CA ILE A 40 -6.94 -19.68 -4.79
C ILE A 40 -7.76 -18.38 -4.88
N PRO A 41 -7.35 -17.44 -5.76
CA PRO A 41 -8.11 -16.23 -6.01
C PRO A 41 -9.55 -16.53 -6.46
N ALA A 42 -10.50 -15.75 -5.96
CA ALA A 42 -11.90 -15.86 -6.36
C ALA A 42 -12.07 -15.71 -7.87
N GLU A 43 -12.86 -16.60 -8.48
CA GLU A 43 -13.23 -16.50 -9.89
C GLU A 43 -14.22 -15.37 -10.11
N LEU A 44 -14.00 -14.61 -11.20
CA LEU A 44 -14.91 -13.53 -11.57
C LEU A 44 -16.12 -14.09 -12.31
N TYR A 45 -17.29 -13.86 -11.78
CA TYR A 45 -18.57 -14.16 -12.44
C TYR A 45 -19.14 -12.92 -13.15
N SER A 46 -20.12 -13.12 -14.04
CA SER A 46 -20.82 -12.02 -14.70
C SER A 46 -21.69 -11.25 -13.70
N ILE A 47 -21.58 -9.94 -13.71
CA ILE A 47 -22.38 -9.04 -12.86
C ILE A 47 -23.35 -8.25 -13.70
N SER A 48 -24.40 -7.70 -13.09
CA SER A 48 -25.25 -6.69 -13.72
C SER A 48 -24.57 -5.34 -13.60
N GLU A 49 -24.22 -4.74 -14.72
CA GLU A 49 -23.46 -3.49 -14.75
C GLU A 49 -24.41 -2.30 -14.88
N ASN A 50 -24.35 -1.38 -13.90
CA ASN A 50 -25.06 -0.11 -13.89
C ASN A 50 -24.08 1.05 -14.15
N ARG A 51 -22.78 0.80 -14.12
CA ARG A 51 -21.70 1.76 -14.31
C ARG A 51 -20.65 1.20 -15.24
N PHE A 52 -20.12 2.05 -16.09
CA PHE A 52 -19.10 1.72 -17.07
C PHE A 52 -17.85 2.54 -16.81
N VAL A 53 -16.69 1.91 -16.98
CA VAL A 53 -15.39 2.57 -16.88
C VAL A 53 -14.85 2.78 -18.29
N GLU A 54 -14.55 4.03 -18.65
CA GLU A 54 -13.99 4.37 -19.95
C GLU A 54 -12.64 5.06 -19.80
N ARG A 55 -11.65 4.63 -20.59
CA ARG A 55 -10.33 5.25 -20.59
C ARG A 55 -10.36 6.58 -21.34
N VAL A 56 -10.02 7.66 -20.63
CA VAL A 56 -9.88 9.01 -21.20
C VAL A 56 -8.54 9.13 -21.91
N TRP A 57 -7.45 8.78 -21.20
CA TRP A 57 -6.10 8.74 -21.75
C TRP A 57 -5.23 7.72 -21.00
N SER A 58 -4.10 7.38 -21.62
CA SER A 58 -3.09 6.47 -21.06
C SER A 58 -1.69 6.92 -21.48
N VAL A 59 -0.79 6.93 -20.52
CA VAL A 59 0.64 7.29 -20.71
C VAL A 59 1.51 6.28 -19.97
N SER A 60 2.81 6.22 -20.30
CA SER A 60 3.76 5.35 -19.64
C SER A 60 5.13 6.00 -19.58
N ASN A 61 5.83 5.81 -18.46
CA ASN A 61 7.25 6.17 -18.31
C ASN A 61 8.20 4.97 -18.59
N GLY A 62 7.65 3.87 -19.17
CA GLY A 62 8.42 2.62 -19.26
C GLY A 62 8.67 1.99 -17.90
N ASN A 63 8.87 0.74 -17.89
CA ASN A 63 9.24 -0.25 -16.87
C ASN A 63 9.01 0.00 -15.37
N ASP A 64 8.44 -1.06 -14.81
CA ASP A 64 8.49 -1.62 -13.45
C ASP A 64 8.40 -0.68 -12.25
N ILE A 65 7.26 -0.79 -11.57
CA ILE A 65 7.15 -0.43 -10.16
C ILE A 65 7.74 -1.60 -9.36
N THR A 66 9.01 -1.49 -8.99
CA THR A 66 9.71 -2.57 -8.28
C THR A 66 9.71 -2.34 -6.77
N TYR A 67 9.59 -1.09 -6.32
CA TYR A 67 9.66 -0.71 -4.90
C TYR A 67 8.73 0.44 -4.58
N GLY A 68 8.24 0.48 -3.34
CA GLY A 68 7.45 1.58 -2.80
C GLY A 68 6.07 1.73 -3.44
N ARG A 69 5.38 2.76 -3.01
CA ARG A 69 4.03 3.12 -3.49
C ARG A 69 4.15 4.30 -4.45
N LEU A 70 4.34 4.00 -5.75
CA LEU A 70 4.55 5.01 -6.79
C LEU A 70 3.20 5.55 -7.30
N ILE A 71 2.49 6.24 -6.44
CA ILE A 71 1.17 6.81 -6.72
C ILE A 71 1.32 8.03 -7.62
N PRO A 72 0.58 8.13 -8.74
CA PRO A 72 0.54 9.36 -9.51
C PRO A 72 -0.18 10.47 -8.73
N VAL A 73 0.35 11.70 -8.80
CA VAL A 73 -0.14 12.83 -8.01
C VAL A 73 -0.68 13.92 -8.92
N ILE A 74 -1.80 14.52 -8.52
CA ILE A 74 -2.43 15.64 -9.22
C ILE A 74 -2.13 16.94 -8.50
N TYR A 75 -1.65 17.91 -9.25
CA TYR A 75 -1.41 19.25 -8.75
C TYR A 75 -1.59 20.30 -9.86
N GLU A 76 -2.39 21.32 -9.61
CA GLU A 76 -2.66 22.43 -10.54
C GLU A 76 -2.99 22.01 -11.98
N GLY A 77 -3.92 21.05 -12.14
CA GLY A 77 -4.37 20.57 -13.45
C GLY A 77 -3.35 19.72 -14.21
N LYS A 78 -2.35 19.22 -13.54
CA LYS A 78 -1.31 18.33 -14.08
C LYS A 78 -1.28 17.03 -13.29
N VAL A 79 -0.83 15.96 -13.94
CA VAL A 79 -0.52 14.68 -13.32
C VAL A 79 0.99 14.48 -13.35
N PHE A 80 1.56 14.16 -12.19
CA PHE A 80 2.96 13.83 -12.02
C PHE A 80 3.10 12.36 -11.66
N TYR A 81 4.02 11.67 -12.28
CA TYR A 81 4.31 10.27 -11.98
C TYR A 81 5.78 9.96 -12.21
N ILE A 82 6.30 9.02 -11.44
CA ILE A 82 7.69 8.59 -11.46
C ILE A 82 7.75 7.07 -11.50
N ASN A 83 8.76 6.51 -12.12
CA ASN A 83 9.06 5.08 -12.03
C ASN A 83 10.22 4.81 -11.07
N SER A 84 10.48 3.54 -10.75
CA SER A 84 11.55 3.13 -9.82
C SER A 84 12.96 3.44 -10.32
N SER A 85 13.14 3.69 -11.64
CA SER A 85 14.42 4.07 -12.25
C SER A 85 14.65 5.59 -12.32
N GLY A 86 13.75 6.39 -11.71
CA GLY A 86 13.91 7.85 -11.64
C GLY A 86 13.39 8.62 -12.85
N TYR A 87 12.71 7.99 -13.79
CA TYR A 87 12.02 8.72 -14.84
C TYR A 87 10.76 9.38 -14.29
N ILE A 88 10.77 10.70 -14.23
CA ILE A 88 9.62 11.51 -13.79
C ILE A 88 9.02 12.24 -14.99
N SER A 89 7.69 12.31 -15.03
CA SER A 89 6.95 13.02 -16.06
C SER A 89 5.81 13.83 -15.48
N SER A 90 5.50 14.92 -16.17
CA SER A 90 4.31 15.73 -15.96
C SER A 90 3.46 15.74 -17.23
N VAL A 91 2.16 15.46 -17.10
CA VAL A 91 1.20 15.52 -18.18
C VAL A 91 0.03 16.39 -17.80
N ASP A 92 -0.65 16.94 -18.80
CA ASP A 92 -1.88 17.67 -18.62
C ASP A 92 -3.00 16.72 -18.13
N LEU A 93 -3.71 17.10 -17.08
CA LEU A 93 -4.73 16.26 -16.44
C LEU A 93 -5.87 15.87 -17.39
N ASP A 94 -6.28 16.77 -18.28
CA ASP A 94 -7.47 16.51 -19.12
C ASP A 94 -7.14 15.72 -20.38
N SER A 95 -6.02 16.03 -21.01
CA SER A 95 -5.65 15.45 -22.30
C SER A 95 -4.61 14.33 -22.21
N GLY A 96 -3.89 14.19 -21.10
CA GLY A 96 -2.74 13.28 -20.97
C GLY A 96 -1.51 13.71 -21.79
N LYS A 97 -1.55 14.95 -22.37
CA LYS A 97 -0.42 15.46 -23.16
C LYS A 97 0.80 15.69 -22.30
N LEU A 98 1.95 15.14 -22.72
CA LEU A 98 3.23 15.36 -22.05
C LEU A 98 3.57 16.86 -22.03
N LEU A 99 3.85 17.37 -20.83
CA LEU A 99 4.30 18.72 -20.58
C LEU A 99 5.82 18.77 -20.49
N TRP A 100 6.40 17.88 -19.69
CA TRP A 100 7.82 17.65 -19.58
C TRP A 100 8.11 16.25 -19.00
N SER A 101 9.32 15.75 -19.23
CA SER A 101 9.85 14.54 -18.62
C SER A 101 11.32 14.69 -18.31
N LYS A 102 11.81 13.98 -17.29
CA LYS A 102 13.21 14.05 -16.87
C LYS A 102 13.66 12.70 -16.31
N ASP A 103 14.90 12.35 -16.62
CA ASP A 103 15.61 11.25 -15.97
C ASP A 103 16.44 11.84 -14.82
N THR A 104 16.08 11.49 -13.59
CA THR A 104 16.78 11.94 -12.38
C THR A 104 17.99 11.07 -12.07
N GLN A 105 18.09 9.89 -12.70
CA GLN A 105 19.09 8.85 -12.45
C GLN A 105 19.05 8.29 -11.01
N ASP A 106 17.95 8.50 -10.30
CA ASP A 106 17.72 7.98 -8.94
C ASP A 106 17.08 6.60 -8.97
N LEU A 107 17.43 5.76 -8.01
CA LEU A 107 16.64 4.60 -7.68
C LEU A 107 15.57 5.02 -6.65
N VAL A 108 14.34 5.16 -7.11
CA VAL A 108 13.23 5.71 -6.31
C VAL A 108 12.62 4.63 -5.45
N SER A 109 12.46 4.90 -4.15
CA SER A 109 11.87 3.98 -3.18
C SER A 109 10.51 4.43 -2.66
N SER A 110 10.17 5.72 -2.78
CA SER A 110 8.88 6.25 -2.34
C SER A 110 8.12 6.90 -3.49
N GLY A 111 6.79 6.97 -3.36
CA GLY A 111 5.98 7.80 -4.26
C GLY A 111 6.27 9.29 -4.13
N LEU A 112 5.60 10.06 -4.97
CA LEU A 112 5.71 11.52 -5.00
C LEU A 112 4.78 12.18 -4.00
N ASP A 113 5.21 13.34 -3.48
CA ASP A 113 4.33 14.44 -3.11
C ASP A 113 4.55 15.61 -4.09
N VAL A 114 3.49 16.25 -4.50
CA VAL A 114 3.56 17.47 -5.33
C VAL A 114 2.64 18.52 -4.73
N SER A 115 3.24 19.50 -4.11
CA SER A 115 2.52 20.61 -3.47
C SER A 115 3.42 21.82 -3.32
N PHE A 116 2.85 23.00 -3.17
CA PHE A 116 3.59 24.26 -3.07
C PHE A 116 4.68 24.44 -4.14
N LYS A 117 4.37 24.04 -5.40
CA LYS A 117 5.28 24.07 -6.56
C LYS A 117 6.52 23.21 -6.43
N THR A 118 6.55 22.30 -5.49
CA THR A 118 7.66 21.40 -5.22
C THR A 118 7.22 19.95 -5.37
N ILE A 119 8.00 19.15 -6.09
CA ILE A 119 7.91 17.70 -6.11
C ILE A 119 8.89 17.17 -5.08
N SER A 120 8.50 16.20 -4.29
CA SER A 120 9.42 15.51 -3.38
C SER A 120 9.23 14.01 -3.41
N TYR A 121 10.34 13.26 -3.24
CA TYR A 121 10.36 11.79 -3.17
C TYR A 121 11.58 11.30 -2.41
N GLY A 122 11.54 10.05 -1.98
CA GLY A 122 12.66 9.33 -1.35
C GLY A 122 13.33 8.36 -2.31
N THR A 123 14.60 8.09 -2.07
CA THR A 123 15.43 7.18 -2.87
C THR A 123 15.92 5.98 -2.05
N LEU A 124 16.32 4.90 -2.73
CA LEU A 124 16.82 3.67 -2.10
C LEU A 124 18.15 3.88 -1.34
N ASP A 125 18.95 4.85 -1.74
CA ASP A 125 20.20 5.20 -1.07
C ASP A 125 19.99 6.06 0.19
N GLY A 126 18.72 6.34 0.55
CA GLY A 126 18.38 7.12 1.73
C GLY A 126 18.55 8.62 1.50
N SER A 127 18.10 9.12 0.37
CA SER A 127 18.00 10.56 0.10
C SER A 127 16.55 11.00 0.01
N ILE A 128 16.29 12.26 0.35
CA ILE A 128 15.08 12.99 0.01
C ILE A 128 15.45 14.05 -1.02
N VAL A 129 14.69 14.11 -2.10
CA VAL A 129 14.92 14.99 -3.24
C VAL A 129 13.75 15.94 -3.39
N ALA A 130 14.05 17.21 -3.67
CA ALA A 130 13.05 18.21 -4.02
C ALA A 130 13.34 18.78 -5.41
N LEU A 131 12.32 18.77 -6.28
CA LEU A 131 12.38 19.30 -7.62
C LEU A 131 11.35 20.42 -7.80
N ASP A 132 11.60 21.32 -8.75
CA ASP A 132 10.61 22.30 -9.21
C ASP A 132 9.53 21.61 -10.06
N SER A 133 8.26 21.79 -9.70
CA SER A 133 7.13 21.15 -10.41
C SER A 133 6.90 21.70 -11.83
N MET A 134 7.51 22.83 -12.19
CA MET A 134 7.35 23.43 -13.51
C MET A 134 8.17 22.73 -14.58
N ASN A 135 9.39 22.27 -14.22
CA ASN A 135 10.37 21.76 -15.18
C ASN A 135 11.17 20.54 -14.71
N GLY A 136 10.96 20.09 -13.44
CA GLY A 136 11.66 18.95 -12.85
C GLY A 136 13.12 19.24 -12.47
N ASP A 137 13.54 20.51 -12.39
CA ASP A 137 14.92 20.84 -11.96
C ASP A 137 15.09 20.61 -10.47
N GLU A 138 16.23 20.01 -10.08
CA GLU A 138 16.54 19.78 -8.68
C GLU A 138 16.74 21.09 -7.93
N ILE A 139 15.96 21.29 -6.86
CA ILE A 139 16.09 22.45 -5.95
C ILE A 139 17.14 22.12 -4.89
N TRP A 140 16.99 20.96 -4.27
CA TRP A 140 17.94 20.44 -3.28
C TRP A 140 17.77 18.93 -3.07
N ARG A 141 18.80 18.33 -2.50
CA ARG A 141 18.87 16.94 -2.06
C ARG A 141 19.46 16.87 -0.67
N SER A 142 18.92 15.99 0.18
CA SER A 142 19.40 15.80 1.55
C SER A 142 19.37 14.34 1.96
N LEU A 143 20.29 13.93 2.83
CA LEU A 143 20.33 12.58 3.36
C LEU A 143 19.26 12.39 4.45
N THR A 144 18.60 11.25 4.41
CA THR A 144 17.73 10.71 5.45
C THR A 144 18.51 9.74 6.34
N SER A 145 17.88 9.13 7.32
CA SER A 145 18.51 8.11 8.17
C SER A 145 18.50 6.72 7.53
N SER A 146 17.55 6.47 6.64
CA SER A 146 17.33 5.22 5.92
C SER A 146 16.43 5.49 4.72
N GLU A 147 16.10 4.47 3.93
CA GLU A 147 15.12 4.56 2.85
C GLU A 147 13.71 4.86 3.38
N SER A 148 12.87 5.43 2.52
CA SER A 148 11.43 5.58 2.75
C SER A 148 10.66 4.79 1.70
N LEU A 149 9.58 4.13 2.09
CA LEU A 149 8.73 3.35 1.19
C LEU A 149 7.35 3.98 0.96
N SER A 150 7.06 5.09 1.62
CA SER A 150 5.84 5.88 1.43
C SER A 150 6.16 7.30 0.98
N PRO A 151 5.25 7.95 0.23
CA PRO A 151 5.43 9.33 -0.19
C PRO A 151 5.68 10.26 1.00
N PRO A 152 6.55 11.26 0.86
CA PRO A 152 6.63 12.36 1.83
C PRO A 152 5.35 13.20 1.81
N VAL A 153 5.25 14.17 2.74
CA VAL A 153 4.18 15.18 2.72
C VAL A 153 4.78 16.57 2.93
N ASN A 154 4.27 17.56 2.19
CA ASN A 154 4.76 18.94 2.27
C ASN A 154 3.74 19.84 3.00
N SER A 155 4.15 20.45 4.09
CA SER A 155 3.33 21.37 4.90
C SER A 155 3.32 22.83 4.41
N GLY A 156 4.09 23.14 3.37
CA GLY A 156 4.33 24.52 2.93
C GLY A 156 5.53 25.19 3.62
N SER A 157 5.99 24.66 4.74
CA SER A 157 7.22 25.07 5.44
C SER A 157 8.27 23.97 5.43
N HIS A 158 7.85 22.71 5.55
CA HIS A 158 8.72 21.52 5.62
C HIS A 158 8.21 20.40 4.72
N ILE A 159 9.15 19.67 4.15
CA ILE A 159 8.88 18.33 3.58
C ILE A 159 9.17 17.31 4.68
N ILE A 160 8.16 16.49 4.98
CA ILE A 160 8.17 15.53 6.09
C ILE A 160 8.14 14.13 5.53
N ILE A 161 9.10 13.32 5.94
CA ILE A 161 9.28 11.94 5.44
C ILE A 161 9.51 10.98 6.60
N GLN A 162 8.91 9.79 6.50
CA GLN A 162 9.13 8.67 7.40
C GLN A 162 10.06 7.65 6.75
N THR A 163 11.03 7.15 7.49
CA THR A 163 11.99 6.15 7.04
C THR A 163 11.77 4.80 7.75
N VAL A 164 12.22 3.72 7.12
CA VAL A 164 11.99 2.33 7.61
C VAL A 164 12.67 2.03 8.95
N ASP A 165 13.63 2.86 9.38
CA ASP A 165 14.24 2.77 10.71
C ASP A 165 13.37 3.38 11.83
N GLY A 166 12.11 3.72 11.54
CA GLY A 166 11.15 4.28 12.50
C GLY A 166 11.34 5.76 12.80
N ARG A 167 12.05 6.48 11.94
CA ARG A 167 12.24 7.93 12.07
C ARG A 167 11.27 8.69 11.18
N ILE A 168 10.72 9.79 11.70
CA ILE A 168 10.07 10.85 10.92
C ILE A 168 10.91 12.11 11.03
N SER A 169 11.13 12.79 9.91
CA SER A 169 12.00 13.99 9.84
C SER A 169 11.36 15.08 9.02
N GLY A 170 11.53 16.33 9.45
CA GLY A 170 11.11 17.53 8.72
C GLY A 170 12.32 18.28 8.15
N TYR A 171 12.28 18.49 6.83
CA TYR A 171 13.28 19.21 6.07
C TYR A 171 12.70 20.53 5.60
N ASN A 172 13.40 21.62 5.87
CA ASN A 172 13.00 22.95 5.45
C ASN A 172 12.76 22.99 3.92
N LEU A 173 11.58 23.44 3.52
CA LEU A 173 11.14 23.40 2.12
C LEU A 173 12.10 24.12 1.17
N LYS A 174 12.72 25.22 1.61
CA LYS A 174 13.57 26.07 0.75
C LYS A 174 15.02 25.60 0.71
N SER A 175 15.56 25.14 1.84
CA SER A 175 16.99 24.85 1.98
C SER A 175 17.36 23.37 1.99
N GLY A 176 16.38 22.48 2.17
CA GLY A 176 16.61 21.04 2.34
C GLY A 176 17.29 20.69 3.67
N LYS A 177 17.55 21.67 4.54
CA LYS A 177 18.15 21.40 5.85
C LYS A 177 17.15 20.68 6.73
N ARG A 178 17.56 19.58 7.39
CA ARG A 178 16.75 18.93 8.40
C ARG A 178 16.69 19.80 9.64
N ASP A 179 15.50 20.29 9.97
CA ASP A 179 15.28 21.16 11.14
C ASP A 179 14.88 20.35 12.38
N TRP A 180 14.18 19.22 12.19
CA TRP A 180 13.77 18.35 13.27
C TRP A 180 13.67 16.88 12.86
N PHE A 181 13.66 15.98 13.83
CA PHE A 181 13.27 14.59 13.67
C PHE A 181 12.69 14.02 14.97
N HIS A 182 11.91 12.96 14.84
CA HIS A 182 11.45 12.13 15.94
C HIS A 182 11.79 10.67 15.62
N GLN A 183 12.28 9.93 16.63
CA GLN A 183 12.67 8.52 16.50
C GLN A 183 11.77 7.68 17.41
N THR A 184 11.11 6.67 16.81
CA THR A 184 10.39 5.65 17.60
C THR A 184 11.28 4.44 17.84
N VAL A 185 10.95 3.71 18.90
CA VAL A 185 11.58 2.39 19.13
C VAL A 185 10.84 1.38 18.24
N LEU A 186 11.60 0.73 17.37
CA LEU A 186 11.05 -0.33 16.53
C LEU A 186 10.87 -1.62 17.36
N PRO A 187 9.77 -2.38 17.12
CA PRO A 187 9.66 -3.76 17.57
C PRO A 187 10.78 -4.63 17.00
N THR A 188 11.00 -5.81 17.61
CA THR A 188 12.00 -6.78 17.15
C THR A 188 11.76 -7.26 15.72
N LEU A 189 10.48 -7.41 15.36
CA LEU A 189 10.02 -7.72 14.01
C LEU A 189 9.00 -6.67 13.56
N THR A 190 9.11 -6.22 12.33
CA THR A 190 8.18 -5.30 11.66
C THR A 190 7.97 -5.77 10.23
N LEU A 191 6.87 -5.37 9.63
CA LEU A 191 6.75 -5.41 8.18
C LEU A 191 7.73 -4.40 7.58
N ARG A 192 8.24 -4.68 6.38
CA ARG A 192 9.03 -3.70 5.64
C ARG A 192 8.08 -2.72 4.96
N GLY A 193 7.59 -1.75 5.72
CA GLY A 193 6.65 -0.73 5.28
C GLY A 193 6.88 0.58 6.02
N THR A 194 6.27 1.63 5.53
CA THR A 194 6.16 2.92 6.22
C THR A 194 4.78 3.47 5.97
N SER A 195 4.13 3.96 7.01
CA SER A 195 2.85 4.65 6.88
C SER A 195 3.02 5.89 6.00
N ARG A 196 2.02 6.18 5.18
CA ARG A 196 1.97 7.43 4.40
C ARG A 196 1.62 8.59 5.34
N PRO A 197 2.54 9.52 5.64
CA PRO A 197 2.21 10.71 6.40
C PRO A 197 1.16 11.53 5.64
N PHE A 198 0.27 12.19 6.36
CA PHE A 198 -0.70 13.11 5.76
C PHE A 198 -0.94 14.31 6.67
N ILE A 199 -1.45 15.38 6.09
CA ILE A 199 -1.77 16.61 6.83
C ILE A 199 -3.28 16.77 6.89
N ASP A 200 -3.78 16.99 8.09
CA ASP A 200 -5.14 17.40 8.36
C ASP A 200 -5.17 18.46 9.46
N GLN A 201 -6.01 19.49 9.31
CA GLN A 201 -6.16 20.61 10.26
C GLN A 201 -4.82 21.24 10.71
N GLY A 202 -3.83 21.26 9.83
CA GLY A 202 -2.50 21.85 10.10
C GLY A 202 -1.55 20.98 10.93
N PHE A 203 -1.88 19.71 11.16
CA PHE A 203 -1.03 18.73 11.82
C PHE A 203 -0.64 17.61 10.86
N VAL A 204 0.52 17.03 11.11
CA VAL A 204 1.00 15.82 10.40
C VAL A 204 0.62 14.60 11.22
N PHE A 205 0.00 13.63 10.56
CA PHE A 205 -0.33 12.32 11.12
C PHE A 205 0.50 11.24 10.42
N THR A 206 1.00 10.27 11.19
CA THR A 206 1.67 9.08 10.66
C THR A 206 1.54 7.90 11.60
N GLY A 207 1.42 6.72 11.05
CA GLY A 207 1.43 5.45 11.78
C GLY A 207 2.87 4.94 11.97
N PHE A 208 3.05 4.07 12.96
CA PHE A 208 4.31 3.45 13.28
C PHE A 208 4.14 1.93 13.46
N ALA A 209 5.24 1.20 13.30
CA ALA A 209 5.32 -0.24 13.55
C ALA A 209 5.01 -0.63 15.01
N SER A 210 4.95 0.34 15.91
CA SER A 210 4.52 0.15 17.30
C SER A 210 3.01 0.07 17.51
N GLY A 211 2.19 0.09 16.43
CA GLY A 211 0.73 0.12 16.51
C GLY A 211 0.15 1.46 16.97
N LYS A 212 0.91 2.53 16.87
CA LYS A 212 0.50 3.88 17.28
C LYS A 212 0.44 4.82 16.09
N VAL A 213 -0.48 5.78 16.12
CA VAL A 213 -0.48 6.96 15.26
C VAL A 213 -0.03 8.15 16.08
N ALA A 214 0.90 8.93 15.55
CA ALA A 214 1.29 10.19 16.18
C ALA A 214 0.88 11.39 15.33
N MET A 215 0.57 12.47 16.02
CA MET A 215 0.17 13.78 15.51
C MET A 215 1.26 14.78 15.87
N PHE A 216 1.82 15.46 14.86
CA PHE A 216 2.95 16.38 15.02
C PHE A 216 2.61 17.79 14.57
N TYR A 217 3.23 18.77 15.20
CA TYR A 217 3.35 20.11 14.63
C TYR A 217 4.37 20.09 13.49
N PRO A 218 3.99 20.45 12.24
CA PRO A 218 4.88 20.31 11.07
C PRO A 218 6.16 21.14 11.17
N ASP A 219 6.12 22.29 11.81
CA ASP A 219 7.26 23.22 11.88
C ASP A 219 8.33 22.81 12.89
N SER A 220 7.95 22.10 13.95
CA SER A 220 8.86 21.78 15.06
C SER A 220 9.08 20.29 15.29
N GLY A 221 8.22 19.43 14.69
CA GLY A 221 8.21 18.01 14.98
C GLY A 221 7.78 17.66 16.41
N ALA A 222 7.28 18.63 17.17
CA ALA A 222 6.77 18.38 18.52
C ALA A 222 5.50 17.51 18.43
N ILE A 223 5.43 16.47 19.27
CA ILE A 223 4.26 15.59 19.34
C ILE A 223 3.12 16.35 20.02
N ARG A 224 1.97 16.38 19.38
CA ARG A 224 0.72 16.87 19.94
C ARG A 224 -0.04 15.76 20.65
N LEU A 225 -0.14 14.59 20.00
CA LEU A 225 -0.80 13.38 20.52
C LEU A 225 -0.07 12.15 20.01
N GLU A 226 -0.06 11.09 20.81
CA GLU A 226 0.35 9.76 20.43
C GLU A 226 -0.78 8.80 20.83
N LEU A 227 -1.35 8.10 19.86
CA LEU A 227 -2.62 7.39 19.99
C LEU A 227 -2.38 5.88 19.70
N PRO A 228 -2.53 4.99 20.67
CA PRO A 228 -2.45 3.55 20.45
C PRO A 228 -3.70 3.10 19.66
N ILE A 229 -3.48 2.42 18.55
CA ILE A 229 -4.52 1.82 17.70
C ILE A 229 -4.70 0.35 18.06
N ALA A 230 -3.59 -0.36 18.27
CA ALA A 230 -3.59 -1.74 18.76
C ALA A 230 -2.56 -1.92 19.85
N LEU A 231 -2.76 -2.93 20.70
CA LEU A 231 -1.82 -3.34 21.73
C LEU A 231 -1.11 -4.62 21.29
N ASN A 232 0.19 -4.70 21.57
CA ASN A 232 1.02 -5.85 21.27
C ASN A 232 0.76 -6.97 22.31
N GLU A 233 -0.25 -7.81 22.09
CA GLU A 233 -0.67 -8.87 23.02
C GLU A 233 -0.32 -10.30 22.54
N GLY A 234 0.36 -10.43 21.39
CA GLY A 234 0.74 -11.72 20.80
C GLY A 234 1.66 -12.55 21.70
N LYS A 235 1.56 -13.87 21.61
CA LYS A 235 2.42 -14.82 22.36
C LYS A 235 3.77 -15.04 21.70
N SER A 236 3.87 -14.90 20.39
CA SER A 236 5.10 -14.99 19.60
C SER A 236 5.48 -13.63 19.02
N GLU A 237 6.74 -13.45 18.61
CA GLU A 237 7.19 -12.22 17.96
C GLU A 237 6.44 -11.97 16.63
N LEU A 238 6.05 -13.02 15.91
CA LEU A 238 5.26 -12.90 14.67
C LEU A 238 3.84 -12.40 14.96
N GLU A 239 3.19 -12.89 16.01
CA GLU A 239 1.85 -12.43 16.41
C GLU A 239 1.85 -10.98 16.96
N ARG A 240 3.03 -10.46 17.28
CA ARG A 240 3.22 -9.11 17.82
C ARG A 240 3.45 -8.04 16.75
N ILE A 241 3.45 -8.41 15.46
CA ILE A 241 3.55 -7.45 14.36
C ILE A 241 2.20 -6.73 14.24
N ILE A 242 2.17 -5.46 14.61
CA ILE A 242 0.97 -4.59 14.61
C ILE A 242 1.22 -3.28 13.84
N ASP A 243 2.00 -3.36 12.77
CA ASP A 243 2.42 -2.22 11.98
C ASP A 243 1.21 -1.46 11.41
N ILE A 244 1.29 -0.13 11.42
CA ILE A 244 0.35 0.75 10.73
C ILE A 244 1.05 1.25 9.46
N ASP A 245 0.81 0.60 8.34
CA ASP A 245 1.38 0.95 7.04
C ASP A 245 0.39 1.74 6.17
N GLY A 246 -0.90 1.40 6.28
CA GLY A 246 -1.95 2.10 5.55
C GLY A 246 -2.18 3.53 6.05
N LYS A 247 -2.63 4.40 5.14
CA LYS A 247 -3.06 5.76 5.47
C LYS A 247 -4.33 5.71 6.31
N SER A 248 -4.30 6.37 7.46
CA SER A 248 -5.49 6.60 8.29
C SER A 248 -6.41 7.67 7.70
N VAL A 249 -7.65 7.73 8.14
CA VAL A 249 -8.61 8.76 7.75
C VAL A 249 -9.12 9.52 8.97
N ILE A 250 -9.49 10.79 8.75
CA ILE A 250 -10.13 11.62 9.78
C ILE A 250 -11.56 11.94 9.32
N VAL A 251 -12.53 11.61 10.15
CA VAL A 251 -13.96 11.89 9.90
C VAL A 251 -14.59 12.43 11.18
N ASN A 252 -15.10 13.67 11.14
CA ASN A 252 -15.79 14.29 12.28
C ASN A 252 -14.98 14.25 13.61
N ASP A 253 -13.73 14.67 13.60
CA ASP A 253 -12.79 14.64 14.73
C ASP A 253 -12.42 13.23 15.23
N LEU A 254 -12.79 12.18 14.50
CA LEU A 254 -12.33 10.81 14.75
C LEU A 254 -11.17 10.47 13.82
N LEU A 255 -10.03 10.12 14.38
CA LEU A 255 -8.97 9.42 13.66
C LEU A 255 -9.35 7.95 13.61
N ILE A 256 -9.44 7.41 12.40
CA ILE A 256 -9.68 5.98 12.16
C ILE A 256 -8.44 5.40 11.49
N ALA A 257 -7.84 4.42 12.13
CA ALA A 257 -6.61 3.76 11.68
C ALA A 257 -6.73 2.25 11.85
N ALA A 258 -6.00 1.50 11.04
CA ALA A 258 -5.97 0.05 11.09
C ALA A 258 -4.53 -0.47 11.13
N THR A 259 -4.35 -1.68 11.68
CA THR A 259 -3.06 -2.33 11.83
C THR A 259 -3.03 -3.67 11.10
N TYR A 260 -1.84 -4.14 10.82
CA TYR A 260 -1.60 -5.54 10.48
C TYR A 260 -1.78 -6.41 11.75
N GLN A 261 -2.44 -7.56 11.63
CA GLN A 261 -2.73 -8.51 12.73
C GLN A 261 -3.30 -7.88 14.01
N GLY A 262 -4.14 -6.88 13.86
CA GLY A 262 -4.70 -6.18 15.02
C GLY A 262 -6.12 -5.69 14.77
N ASN A 263 -6.28 -4.39 14.80
CA ASN A 263 -7.60 -3.76 14.86
C ASN A 263 -7.71 -2.60 13.87
N ILE A 264 -8.97 -2.26 13.54
CA ILE A 264 -9.35 -0.92 13.11
C ILE A 264 -9.98 -0.22 14.31
N SER A 265 -9.51 0.98 14.62
CA SER A 265 -9.96 1.72 15.79
C SER A 265 -10.28 3.16 15.43
N ALA A 266 -11.33 3.71 16.01
CA ALA A 266 -11.63 5.14 15.97
C ALA A 266 -11.28 5.79 17.29
N ILE A 267 -10.51 6.87 17.24
CA ILE A 267 -10.06 7.62 18.41
C ILE A 267 -10.47 9.07 18.26
N ASN A 268 -11.06 9.63 19.30
CA ASN A 268 -11.44 11.03 19.33
C ASN A 268 -10.20 11.92 19.49
N LEU A 269 -9.95 12.81 18.51
CA LEU A 269 -8.78 13.68 18.47
C LEU A 269 -8.79 14.80 19.54
N ARG A 270 -9.94 15.08 20.18
CA ARG A 270 -10.03 16.11 21.21
C ARG A 270 -9.46 15.67 22.55
N ASP A 271 -9.73 14.41 22.93
CA ASP A 271 -9.35 13.86 24.24
C ASP A 271 -8.50 12.59 24.17
N GLY A 272 -8.22 12.06 22.95
CA GLY A 272 -7.41 10.88 22.72
C GLY A 272 -8.06 9.56 23.14
N ARG A 273 -9.37 9.55 23.40
CA ARG A 273 -10.06 8.35 23.87
C ARG A 273 -10.54 7.48 22.70
N PRO A 274 -10.42 6.16 22.82
CA PRO A 274 -11.01 5.24 21.85
C PRO A 274 -12.55 5.34 21.94
N VAL A 275 -13.18 5.37 20.76
CA VAL A 275 -14.64 5.40 20.60
C VAL A 275 -15.17 4.01 20.28
N TRP A 276 -14.51 3.31 19.38
CA TRP A 276 -14.80 1.90 19.02
C TRP A 276 -13.55 1.24 18.45
N GLN A 277 -13.56 -0.08 18.44
CA GLN A 277 -12.51 -0.95 17.93
C GLN A 277 -13.11 -2.25 17.40
N GLU A 278 -12.63 -2.71 16.26
CA GLU A 278 -13.04 -3.95 15.60
C GLU A 278 -11.81 -4.70 15.07
N ASP A 279 -11.90 -6.02 15.00
CA ASP A 279 -10.81 -6.87 14.53
C ASP A 279 -10.64 -6.77 13.01
N ILE A 280 -9.43 -6.52 12.56
CA ILE A 280 -9.02 -6.56 11.16
C ILE A 280 -7.51 -6.71 11.05
N SER A 281 -7.06 -7.27 9.94
CA SER A 281 -5.64 -7.26 9.55
C SER A 281 -5.50 -6.61 8.18
N THR A 282 -4.86 -5.44 8.11
CA THR A 282 -4.63 -4.76 6.84
C THR A 282 -3.37 -3.89 6.86
N VAL A 283 -2.76 -3.76 5.69
CA VAL A 283 -1.66 -2.82 5.39
C VAL A 283 -2.10 -1.77 4.36
N LYS A 284 -3.37 -1.82 3.92
CA LYS A 284 -3.90 -0.94 2.88
C LYS A 284 -4.43 0.36 3.48
N ASP A 285 -4.46 1.41 2.66
CA ASP A 285 -5.06 2.67 3.04
C ASP A 285 -6.55 2.50 3.32
N LEU A 286 -7.04 3.23 4.29
CA LEU A 286 -8.46 3.39 4.52
C LEU A 286 -9.01 4.49 3.61
N THR A 287 -10.28 4.34 3.21
CA THR A 287 -11.02 5.42 2.56
C THR A 287 -12.33 5.69 3.28
N SER A 288 -12.82 6.93 3.20
CA SER A 288 -14.11 7.28 3.80
C SER A 288 -15.12 7.69 2.73
N ASN A 289 -16.40 7.35 2.96
CA ASN A 289 -17.53 7.76 2.13
C ASN A 289 -18.74 8.09 3.02
N GLY A 290 -18.96 9.37 3.24
CA GLY A 290 -20.00 9.85 4.14
C GLY A 290 -19.74 9.37 5.59
N ASN A 291 -20.69 8.59 6.13
CA ASN A 291 -20.59 8.02 7.47
C ASN A 291 -19.98 6.60 7.50
N ARG A 292 -19.21 6.22 6.48
CA ARG A 292 -18.55 4.91 6.35
C ARG A 292 -17.06 5.09 6.24
N VAL A 293 -16.31 4.16 6.82
CA VAL A 293 -14.91 3.90 6.50
C VAL A 293 -14.83 2.53 5.86
N VAL A 294 -14.10 2.43 4.75
CA VAL A 294 -13.93 1.19 4.00
C VAL A 294 -12.49 0.75 4.08
N SER A 295 -12.30 -0.52 4.37
CA SER A 295 -11.02 -1.21 4.44
C SER A 295 -11.03 -2.47 3.60
N VAL A 296 -9.87 -2.90 3.16
CA VAL A 296 -9.62 -4.20 2.51
C VAL A 296 -8.66 -4.97 3.39
N ASP A 297 -9.06 -6.13 3.86
CA ASP A 297 -8.22 -6.93 4.75
C ASP A 297 -7.12 -7.72 4.01
N SER A 298 -6.31 -8.47 4.75
CA SER A 298 -5.18 -9.26 4.21
C SER A 298 -5.61 -10.41 3.30
N LYS A 299 -6.91 -10.78 3.30
CA LYS A 299 -7.50 -11.78 2.41
C LYS A 299 -8.34 -11.17 1.29
N ASP A 300 -8.23 -9.85 1.10
CA ASP A 300 -8.98 -9.05 0.14
C ASP A 300 -10.50 -9.06 0.37
N VAL A 301 -10.94 -9.27 1.63
CA VAL A 301 -12.33 -9.02 2.03
C VAL A 301 -12.49 -7.51 2.25
N ILE A 302 -13.51 -6.94 1.61
CA ILE A 302 -13.80 -5.51 1.69
C ILE A 302 -14.87 -5.31 2.75
N LYS A 303 -14.60 -4.44 3.73
CA LYS A 303 -15.54 -4.16 4.82
C LYS A 303 -15.82 -2.67 4.94
N ALA A 304 -17.07 -2.31 5.14
CA ALA A 304 -17.46 -0.96 5.50
C ALA A 304 -17.93 -0.90 6.93
N PHE A 305 -17.32 -0.02 7.70
CA PHE A 305 -17.64 0.23 9.10
C PHE A 305 -18.36 1.58 9.24
N GLY A 306 -19.33 1.64 10.15
CA GLY A 306 -19.93 2.92 10.53
C GLY A 306 -18.92 3.78 11.29
N THR A 307 -18.64 4.99 10.79
CA THR A 307 -17.58 5.86 11.37
C THR A 307 -17.81 6.19 12.84
N ALA A 308 -19.06 6.29 13.28
CA ALA A 308 -19.39 6.64 14.66
C ALA A 308 -19.46 5.44 15.63
N THR A 309 -19.66 4.22 15.11
CA THR A 309 -20.00 3.04 15.94
C THR A 309 -19.09 1.83 15.75
N GLY A 310 -18.32 1.78 14.65
CA GLY A 310 -17.54 0.61 14.26
C GLY A 310 -18.38 -0.55 13.70
N ALA A 311 -19.71 -0.46 13.74
CA ALA A 311 -20.54 -1.55 13.24
C ALA A 311 -20.28 -1.84 11.77
N ILE A 312 -20.09 -3.12 11.42
CA ILE A 312 -19.97 -3.57 10.05
C ILE A 312 -21.31 -3.32 9.34
N LEU A 313 -21.32 -2.45 8.36
CA LEU A 313 -22.50 -2.08 7.57
C LEU A 313 -22.71 -3.02 6.40
N TRP A 314 -21.62 -3.47 5.79
CA TRP A 314 -21.59 -4.49 4.75
C TRP A 314 -20.18 -5.10 4.64
N GLU A 315 -20.14 -6.30 4.09
CA GLU A 315 -18.94 -7.05 3.77
C GLU A 315 -19.07 -7.59 2.34
N GLN A 316 -17.98 -7.59 1.58
CA GLN A 316 -17.91 -8.13 0.22
C GLN A 316 -16.69 -9.02 0.09
N ASP A 317 -16.89 -10.31 -0.18
CA ASP A 317 -15.84 -11.33 -0.22
C ASP A 317 -15.68 -12.04 -1.58
N ASP A 318 -16.46 -11.66 -2.59
CA ASP A 318 -16.38 -12.22 -3.96
C ASP A 318 -15.08 -11.83 -4.71
N LEU A 319 -14.21 -11.02 -4.09
CA LEU A 319 -12.91 -10.64 -4.62
C LEU A 319 -11.75 -11.15 -3.75
N LYS A 320 -11.98 -12.16 -2.92
CA LYS A 320 -10.93 -12.74 -2.06
C LYS A 320 -9.69 -13.13 -2.86
N LEU A 321 -8.51 -12.82 -2.29
CA LEU A 321 -7.18 -13.18 -2.80
C LEU A 321 -6.87 -12.63 -4.20
N ARG A 322 -7.60 -11.62 -4.65
CA ARG A 322 -7.35 -10.98 -5.95
C ARG A 322 -6.30 -9.87 -5.90
N LYS A 323 -5.55 -9.75 -4.80
CA LYS A 323 -4.51 -8.74 -4.58
C LYS A 323 -5.02 -7.33 -4.88
N LEU A 324 -6.13 -7.00 -4.23
CA LEU A 324 -6.81 -5.72 -4.42
C LEU A 324 -5.89 -4.55 -4.04
N THR A 325 -6.06 -3.42 -4.70
CA THR A 325 -5.47 -2.14 -4.29
C THR A 325 -6.09 -1.65 -2.98
N SER A 326 -5.56 -0.57 -2.42
CA SER A 326 -6.30 0.25 -1.46
C SER A 326 -7.60 0.75 -2.08
N PRO A 327 -8.70 0.88 -1.32
CA PRO A 327 -9.98 1.34 -1.86
C PRO A 327 -9.96 2.85 -2.12
N ALA A 328 -10.49 3.28 -3.25
CA ALA A 328 -10.69 4.70 -3.59
C ALA A 328 -12.18 5.05 -3.58
N SER A 329 -12.54 6.09 -2.82
CA SER A 329 -13.92 6.58 -2.76
C SER A 329 -14.18 7.59 -3.89
N ILE A 330 -15.21 7.36 -4.70
CA ILE A 330 -15.61 8.25 -5.78
C ILE A 330 -17.14 8.38 -5.84
N SER A 331 -17.67 9.57 -5.58
CA SER A 331 -19.13 9.80 -5.50
C SER A 331 -19.79 8.84 -4.50
N ASN A 332 -20.71 7.98 -4.94
CA ASN A 332 -21.35 6.94 -4.15
C ASN A 332 -20.75 5.54 -4.37
N LEU A 333 -19.55 5.47 -4.91
CA LEU A 333 -18.85 4.22 -5.25
C LEU A 333 -17.55 4.05 -4.48
N ILE A 334 -17.14 2.80 -4.33
CA ILE A 334 -15.80 2.39 -3.94
C ILE A 334 -15.17 1.69 -5.13
N ALA A 335 -14.03 2.19 -5.58
CA ALA A 335 -13.27 1.62 -6.68
C ALA A 335 -12.06 0.85 -6.16
N LEU A 336 -11.78 -0.31 -6.77
CA LEU A 336 -10.69 -1.21 -6.43
C LEU A 336 -10.07 -1.76 -7.71
N GLY A 337 -8.76 -1.86 -7.76
CA GLY A 337 -8.03 -2.56 -8.81
C GLY A 337 -7.60 -3.95 -8.37
N ASP A 338 -7.40 -4.88 -9.31
CA ASP A 338 -6.93 -6.22 -9.01
C ASP A 338 -5.69 -6.64 -9.81
N PHE A 339 -5.17 -7.85 -9.51
CA PHE A 339 -3.96 -8.39 -10.15
C PHE A 339 -4.12 -8.77 -11.63
N GLU A 340 -5.35 -8.92 -12.12
CA GLU A 340 -5.62 -9.19 -13.54
C GLU A 340 -5.90 -7.92 -14.35
N GLY A 341 -5.83 -6.74 -13.73
CA GLY A 341 -6.01 -5.45 -14.38
C GLY A 341 -7.47 -5.01 -14.51
N TYR A 342 -8.36 -5.56 -13.67
CA TYR A 342 -9.74 -5.10 -13.57
C TYR A 342 -9.87 -3.94 -12.58
N ILE A 343 -10.80 -3.03 -12.88
CA ILE A 343 -11.36 -2.08 -11.94
C ILE A 343 -12.74 -2.58 -11.56
N HIS A 344 -12.97 -2.75 -10.25
CA HIS A 344 -14.25 -3.10 -9.67
C HIS A 344 -14.87 -1.86 -9.04
N LEU A 345 -16.15 -1.61 -9.32
CA LEU A 345 -16.94 -0.53 -8.74
C LEU A 345 -18.01 -1.14 -7.83
N LEU A 346 -17.98 -0.79 -6.56
CA LEU A 346 -18.95 -1.20 -5.57
C LEU A 346 -19.79 -0.02 -5.12
N ASN A 347 -21.07 -0.24 -4.88
CA ASN A 347 -21.94 0.74 -4.24
C ASN A 347 -21.44 1.00 -2.81
N ALA A 348 -21.13 2.25 -2.48
CA ALA A 348 -20.57 2.60 -1.17
C ALA A 348 -21.54 2.33 -0.01
N GLN A 349 -22.87 2.25 -0.26
CA GLN A 349 -23.86 1.99 0.79
C GLN A 349 -24.09 0.51 1.08
N SER A 350 -24.02 -0.33 0.04
CA SER A 350 -24.42 -1.74 0.14
C SER A 350 -23.30 -2.75 -0.11
N GLY A 351 -22.17 -2.33 -0.67
CA GLY A 351 -21.08 -3.22 -1.11
C GLY A 351 -21.41 -4.00 -2.39
N ALA A 352 -22.60 -3.82 -2.99
CA ALA A 352 -22.98 -4.50 -4.21
C ALA A 352 -22.16 -4.01 -5.41
N PHE A 353 -21.87 -4.91 -6.36
CA PHE A 353 -21.22 -4.51 -7.61
C PHE A 353 -22.10 -3.59 -8.43
N GLU A 354 -21.51 -2.52 -8.94
CA GLU A 354 -22.11 -1.56 -9.86
C GLU A 354 -21.46 -1.61 -11.24
N GLY A 355 -20.23 -2.09 -11.34
CA GLY A 355 -19.52 -2.23 -12.60
C GLY A 355 -18.17 -2.93 -12.45
N ARG A 356 -17.68 -3.46 -13.56
CA ARG A 356 -16.35 -4.09 -13.66
C ARG A 356 -15.81 -3.89 -15.06
N GLU A 357 -14.57 -3.44 -15.19
CA GLU A 357 -13.94 -3.26 -16.50
C GLU A 357 -12.47 -3.67 -16.46
N LYS A 358 -12.02 -4.40 -17.49
CA LYS A 358 -10.60 -4.71 -17.66
C LYS A 358 -9.89 -3.56 -18.37
N VAL A 359 -9.10 -2.79 -17.64
CA VAL A 359 -8.43 -1.58 -18.11
C VAL A 359 -6.95 -1.76 -18.40
N SER A 360 -6.34 -2.83 -17.87
CA SER A 360 -4.94 -3.17 -18.10
C SER A 360 -4.75 -4.68 -18.34
N ARG A 361 -3.57 -5.06 -18.90
CA ARG A 361 -3.10 -6.45 -18.96
C ARG A 361 -2.26 -6.82 -17.74
N ASP A 362 -1.79 -5.81 -17.03
CA ASP A 362 -0.92 -5.89 -15.87
C ASP A 362 -1.73 -5.58 -14.61
N ALA A 363 -1.25 -6.03 -13.46
CA ALA A 363 -1.90 -5.78 -12.18
C ALA A 363 -2.04 -4.26 -11.92
N ILE A 364 -3.20 -3.84 -11.42
CA ILE A 364 -3.36 -2.47 -10.94
C ILE A 364 -2.58 -2.34 -9.63
N SER A 365 -1.68 -1.37 -9.58
CA SER A 365 -0.84 -1.13 -8.41
C SER A 365 -1.42 -0.08 -7.48
N GLU A 366 -1.96 1.01 -8.03
CA GLU A 366 -2.52 2.11 -7.25
C GLU A 366 -3.75 2.71 -7.94
N ILE A 367 -4.64 3.26 -7.13
CA ILE A 367 -5.87 3.92 -7.58
C ILE A 367 -6.14 5.15 -6.72
N GLU A 368 -6.40 6.27 -7.36
CA GLU A 368 -6.77 7.53 -6.72
C GLU A 368 -8.02 8.12 -7.38
N SER A 369 -8.89 8.72 -6.60
CA SER A 369 -10.09 9.41 -7.11
C SER A 369 -9.82 10.88 -7.36
N VAL A 370 -10.31 11.41 -8.47
CA VAL A 370 -10.15 12.81 -8.88
C VAL A 370 -11.45 13.36 -9.46
N GLY A 371 -12.18 14.08 -8.65
CA GLY A 371 -13.51 14.51 -9.05
C GLY A 371 -14.37 13.31 -9.44
N ASN A 372 -14.79 13.22 -10.70
CA ASN A 372 -15.59 12.11 -11.22
C ASN A 372 -14.76 11.11 -12.06
N HIS A 373 -13.45 11.10 -11.85
CA HIS A 373 -12.50 10.25 -12.57
C HIS A 373 -11.66 9.43 -11.60
N LEU A 374 -11.10 8.34 -12.10
CA LEU A 374 -10.06 7.59 -11.42
C LEU A 374 -8.73 7.83 -12.15
N LEU A 375 -7.68 7.98 -11.38
CA LEU A 375 -6.30 7.92 -11.84
C LEU A 375 -5.71 6.63 -11.31
N ILE A 376 -5.23 5.78 -12.22
CA ILE A 376 -4.68 4.48 -11.87
C ILE A 376 -3.25 4.34 -12.38
N SER A 377 -2.47 3.51 -11.70
CA SER A 377 -1.23 2.96 -12.23
C SER A 377 -1.26 1.44 -12.22
N ASP A 378 -0.52 0.82 -13.13
CA ASP A 378 -0.32 -0.63 -13.18
C ASP A 378 1.16 -1.00 -13.00
N THR A 379 1.42 -2.29 -12.79
CA THR A 379 2.79 -2.77 -12.53
C THR A 379 3.74 -2.64 -13.73
N SER A 380 3.24 -2.31 -14.93
CA SER A 380 4.08 -1.98 -16.09
C SER A 380 4.51 -0.49 -16.12
N GLY A 381 4.16 0.30 -15.09
CA GLY A 381 4.46 1.74 -15.04
C GLY A 381 3.55 2.60 -15.93
N ARG A 382 2.41 2.06 -16.35
CA ARG A 382 1.41 2.82 -17.11
C ARG A 382 0.50 3.57 -16.14
N VAL A 383 0.22 4.82 -16.48
CA VAL A 383 -0.76 5.68 -15.78
C VAL A 383 -1.93 5.96 -16.70
N GLN A 384 -3.14 5.84 -16.19
CA GLN A 384 -4.38 6.06 -16.97
C GLN A 384 -5.37 6.93 -16.20
N LYS A 385 -6.05 7.82 -16.90
CA LYS A 385 -7.24 8.50 -16.42
C LYS A 385 -8.47 7.79 -16.95
N LEU A 386 -9.36 7.41 -16.04
CA LEU A 386 -10.61 6.71 -16.35
C LEU A 386 -11.79 7.58 -15.95
N SER A 387 -12.85 7.58 -16.74
CA SER A 387 -14.15 8.18 -16.39
C SER A 387 -15.14 7.09 -16.00
N ILE A 388 -16.02 7.41 -15.04
CA ILE A 388 -17.14 6.55 -14.65
C ILE A 388 -18.41 7.15 -15.23
N LYS A 389 -19.15 6.34 -16.01
CA LYS A 389 -20.42 6.70 -16.66
C LYS A 389 -21.59 5.97 -16.05
#